data_ea9f0a7719abac0daa11982db0e2cb3b
#
_entry.id   ea9f0a7719abac0daa11982db0e2cb3b
#
_cell.length_a   1.000
_cell.length_b   1.000
_cell.length_c   1.000
_cell.angle_alpha   90.00
_cell.angle_beta   90.00
_cell.angle_gamma   90.00
#
_symmetry.space_group_name_H-M   'P 1'
#
loop_
_entity.id
_entity.type
_entity.pdbx_description
1 polymer ?
#
loop_
_entity_poly.entity_id
_entity_poly.type
_entity_poly.pdbx_seq_one_letter_code
_entity_poly.pdbx_strand_id
1 'polypeptide(L)'
;MNRLLRWGGFCLALLAGAWCLTPVAVVAQGPSERILDQILDQYVRDGFVYYASLRRERRLLDRYVESLAPRPSAFATWSAARRLAYWINGYNALVLRTVIDHYPIRGTSSNFPESSVMQVPGMFAGREH
;
A
#
# COMPACT_ATOMS: atom_id res chain seq x y z
N MET A 1 58.90 17.93 -57.44
CA MET A 1 57.94 16.86 -57.69
C MET A 1 57.33 16.49 -56.33
N ASN A 2 56.32 17.24 -55.90
CA ASN A 2 55.74 17.20 -54.53
C ASN A 2 54.32 16.64 -54.57
N ARG A 3 54.14 15.54 -53.90
CA ARG A 3 52.80 14.96 -53.66
C ARG A 3 52.33 15.28 -52.27
N LEU A 4 51.41 16.23 -52.17
CA LEU A 4 50.73 16.62 -50.94
C LEU A 4 49.73 15.52 -50.52
N LEU A 5 49.92 14.95 -49.35
CA LEU A 5 49.02 13.99 -48.70
C LEU A 5 47.96 14.77 -47.93
N ARG A 6 46.70 14.72 -48.37
CA ARG A 6 45.52 15.31 -47.71
C ARG A 6 45.05 14.36 -46.63
N TRP A 7 45.19 14.75 -45.40
CA TRP A 7 44.58 14.06 -44.26
C TRP A 7 43.12 14.51 -44.10
N GLY A 8 42.19 13.61 -44.35
CA GLY A 8 40.78 13.80 -44.06
C GLY A 8 40.50 13.66 -42.56
N GLY A 9 40.07 14.75 -41.94
CA GLY A 9 39.65 14.75 -40.56
C GLY A 9 38.29 14.08 -40.37
N PHE A 10 38.24 12.97 -39.66
CA PHE A 10 37.00 12.35 -39.20
C PHE A 10 36.51 13.06 -37.93
N CYS A 11 35.49 13.92 -38.06
CA CYS A 11 34.80 14.49 -36.91
C CYS A 11 33.88 13.45 -36.32
N LEU A 12 34.29 12.84 -35.21
CA LEU A 12 33.44 11.99 -34.36
C LEU A 12 32.51 12.92 -33.54
N ALA A 13 31.25 13.07 -33.97
CA ALA A 13 30.23 13.75 -33.19
C ALA A 13 29.76 12.82 -32.06
N LEU A 14 30.24 13.06 -30.85
CA LEU A 14 29.70 12.43 -29.63
C LEU A 14 28.33 13.04 -29.29
N LEU A 15 27.28 12.33 -29.64
CA LEU A 15 25.92 12.62 -29.16
C LEU A 15 25.84 12.23 -27.68
N ALA A 16 26.08 13.21 -26.80
CA ALA A 16 25.78 13.08 -25.38
C ALA A 16 24.25 13.08 -25.21
N GLY A 17 23.66 11.89 -25.12
CA GLY A 17 22.27 11.73 -24.76
C GLY A 17 22.07 12.16 -23.30
N ALA A 18 21.54 13.37 -23.08
CA ALA A 18 21.10 13.82 -21.77
C ALA A 18 19.87 12.99 -21.37
N TRP A 19 20.09 11.98 -20.54
CA TRP A 19 18.99 11.30 -19.86
C TRP A 19 18.41 12.27 -18.84
N CYS A 20 17.28 12.90 -19.20
CA CYS A 20 16.45 13.65 -18.27
C CYS A 20 15.93 12.68 -17.22
N LEU A 21 16.62 12.57 -16.07
CA LEU A 21 16.08 12.00 -14.85
C LEU A 21 14.98 12.93 -14.36
N THR A 22 13.75 12.69 -14.79
CA THR A 22 12.60 13.36 -14.18
C THR A 22 12.54 12.93 -12.72
N PRO A 23 12.62 13.85 -11.75
CA PRO A 23 12.48 13.49 -10.35
C PRO A 23 11.07 12.90 -10.16
N VAL A 24 10.99 11.63 -9.78
CA VAL A 24 9.74 11.05 -9.30
C VAL A 24 9.41 11.83 -8.03
N ALA A 25 8.36 12.65 -8.09
CA ALA A 25 7.88 13.38 -6.92
C ALA A 25 7.44 12.34 -5.88
N VAL A 26 8.24 12.15 -4.83
CA VAL A 26 7.85 11.37 -3.66
C VAL A 26 6.70 12.13 -3.00
N VAL A 27 5.49 11.64 -3.21
CA VAL A 27 4.31 12.19 -2.53
C VAL A 27 4.50 11.92 -1.04
N ALA A 28 4.64 12.99 -0.25
CA ALA A 28 4.77 12.88 1.19
C ALA A 28 3.53 12.16 1.76
N GLN A 29 3.77 11.05 2.45
CA GLN A 29 2.71 10.30 3.12
C GLN A 29 2.09 11.15 4.23
N GLY A 30 0.76 11.11 4.33
CA GLY A 30 0.05 11.77 5.42
C GLY A 30 0.31 11.08 6.77
N PRO A 31 0.02 11.76 7.89
CA PRO A 31 0.22 11.18 9.22
C PRO A 31 -0.50 9.83 9.43
N SER A 32 -1.69 9.67 8.88
CA SER A 32 -2.46 8.43 8.97
C SER A 32 -1.84 7.28 8.15
N GLU A 33 -1.29 7.57 6.97
CA GLU A 33 -0.61 6.58 6.14
C GLU A 33 0.60 5.97 6.85
N ARG A 34 1.37 6.80 7.59
CA ARG A 34 2.51 6.34 8.40
C ARG A 34 2.10 5.40 9.55
N ILE A 35 0.91 5.60 10.12
CA ILE A 35 0.40 4.70 11.17
C ILE A 35 0.15 3.31 10.59
N LEU A 36 -0.44 3.21 9.40
CA LEU A 36 -0.67 1.92 8.75
C LEU A 36 0.65 1.24 8.39
N ASP A 37 1.61 1.97 7.82
CA ASP A 37 2.95 1.44 7.51
C ASP A 37 3.61 0.87 8.77
N GLN A 38 3.57 1.59 9.89
CA GLN A 38 4.12 1.11 11.16
C GLN A 38 3.44 -0.20 11.62
N ILE A 39 2.12 -0.31 11.46
CA ILE A 39 1.38 -1.54 11.81
C ILE A 39 1.83 -2.69 10.92
N LEU A 40 1.94 -2.47 9.61
CA LEU A 40 2.36 -3.50 8.68
C LEU A 40 3.80 -3.94 8.93
N ASP A 41 4.71 -3.01 9.16
CA ASP A 41 6.11 -3.31 9.47
C ASP A 41 6.26 -4.12 10.76
N GLN A 42 5.41 -3.87 11.75
CA GLN A 42 5.50 -4.53 13.05
C GLN A 42 4.84 -5.90 13.07
N TYR A 43 3.71 -6.07 12.39
CA TYR A 43 2.87 -7.26 12.52
C TYR A 43 2.76 -8.13 11.27
N VAL A 44 3.35 -7.73 10.13
CA VAL A 44 3.36 -8.53 8.91
C VAL A 44 4.79 -8.93 8.57
N ARG A 45 5.09 -10.23 8.58
CA ARG A 45 6.40 -10.79 8.27
C ARG A 45 6.24 -12.02 7.38
N ASP A 46 7.06 -12.14 6.36
CA ASP A 46 7.14 -13.31 5.48
C ASP A 46 5.77 -13.74 4.91
N GLY A 47 4.88 -12.77 4.65
CA GLY A 47 3.53 -13.02 4.16
C GLY A 47 2.52 -13.42 5.23
N PHE A 48 2.90 -13.46 6.50
CA PHE A 48 2.02 -13.79 7.63
C PHE A 48 1.71 -12.58 8.49
N VAL A 49 0.51 -12.57 9.08
CA VAL A 49 0.08 -11.56 10.05
C VAL A 49 0.08 -12.16 11.46
N TYR A 50 0.77 -11.49 12.38
CA TYR A 50 0.82 -11.90 13.79
C TYR A 50 -0.42 -11.40 14.55
N TYR A 51 -1.58 -11.98 14.26
CA TYR A 51 -2.89 -11.55 14.80
C TYR A 51 -2.95 -11.53 16.32
N ALA A 52 -2.35 -12.50 17.00
CA ALA A 52 -2.34 -12.53 18.48
C ALA A 52 -1.64 -11.32 19.07
N SER A 53 -0.53 -10.88 18.48
CA SER A 53 0.23 -9.71 18.92
C SER A 53 -0.50 -8.42 18.56
N LEU A 54 -0.99 -8.32 17.33
CA LEU A 54 -1.78 -7.17 16.87
C LEU A 54 -3.04 -6.97 17.74
N ARG A 55 -3.71 -8.06 18.14
CA ARG A 55 -4.87 -7.98 19.03
C ARG A 55 -4.51 -7.41 20.41
N ARG A 56 -3.37 -7.80 20.98
CA ARG A 56 -2.91 -7.28 22.29
C ARG A 56 -2.56 -5.79 22.22
N GLU A 57 -2.02 -5.33 21.11
CA GLU A 57 -1.49 -3.98 20.92
C GLU A 57 -2.31 -3.18 19.88
N ARG A 58 -3.60 -3.42 19.84
CA ARG A 58 -4.52 -2.94 18.80
C ARG A 58 -4.67 -1.41 18.68
N ARG A 59 -4.21 -0.63 19.66
CA ARG A 59 -4.45 0.82 19.75
C ARG A 59 -4.03 1.61 18.52
N LEU A 60 -2.94 1.20 17.82
CA LEU A 60 -2.52 1.85 16.58
C LEU A 60 -3.50 1.59 15.45
N LEU A 61 -3.97 0.35 15.32
CA LEU A 61 -4.95 -0.04 14.31
C LEU A 61 -6.29 0.65 14.54
N ASP A 62 -6.78 0.68 15.77
CA ASP A 62 -8.03 1.36 16.12
C ASP A 62 -7.95 2.85 15.77
N ARG A 63 -6.85 3.52 16.11
CA ARG A 63 -6.59 4.92 15.80
C ARG A 63 -6.54 5.19 14.29
N TYR A 64 -5.92 4.28 13.52
CA TYR A 64 -5.91 4.39 12.07
C TYR A 64 -7.33 4.26 11.50
N VAL A 65 -8.11 3.26 11.93
CA VAL A 65 -9.49 3.06 11.47
C VAL A 65 -10.37 4.26 11.83
N GLU A 66 -10.24 4.80 13.04
CA GLU A 66 -10.94 6.03 13.45
C GLU A 66 -10.59 7.23 12.56
N SER A 67 -9.35 7.33 12.11
CA SER A 67 -8.90 8.42 11.22
C SER A 67 -9.49 8.35 9.81
N LEU A 68 -10.11 7.24 9.41
CA LEU A 68 -10.78 7.08 8.12
C LEU A 68 -12.16 7.77 8.09
N ALA A 69 -12.72 8.11 9.26
CA ALA A 69 -13.99 8.81 9.38
C ALA A 69 -13.83 10.02 10.33
N PRO A 70 -14.12 11.26 9.90
CA PRO A 70 -14.69 11.63 8.61
C PRO A 70 -13.66 11.57 7.47
N ARG A 71 -14.18 11.48 6.23
CA ARG A 71 -13.34 11.54 5.03
C ARG A 71 -12.51 12.83 5.04
N PRO A 72 -11.20 12.79 4.70
CA PRO A 72 -10.37 13.98 4.66
C PRO A 72 -10.96 15.08 3.79
N SER A 73 -10.96 16.32 4.25
CA SER A 73 -11.52 17.47 3.52
C SER A 73 -10.89 17.66 2.15
N ALA A 74 -9.59 17.34 2.01
CA ALA A 74 -8.87 17.41 0.75
C ALA A 74 -9.12 16.22 -0.19
N PHE A 75 -9.95 15.23 0.19
CA PHE A 75 -10.16 14.00 -0.59
C PHE A 75 -10.60 14.28 -2.05
N ALA A 76 -11.45 15.28 -2.25
CA ALA A 76 -11.93 15.63 -3.58
C ALA A 76 -10.82 16.14 -4.52
N THR A 77 -9.77 16.74 -3.97
CA THR A 77 -8.63 17.29 -4.72
C THR A 77 -7.52 16.26 -4.98
N TRP A 78 -7.63 15.07 -4.39
CA TRP A 78 -6.63 14.02 -4.58
C TRP A 78 -6.68 13.42 -5.98
N SER A 79 -5.52 12.99 -6.47
CA SER A 79 -5.45 12.19 -7.71
C SER A 79 -6.25 10.89 -7.58
N ALA A 80 -6.66 10.33 -8.71
CA ALA A 80 -7.36 9.04 -8.73
C ALA A 80 -6.56 7.93 -8.04
N ALA A 81 -5.24 7.88 -8.28
CA ALA A 81 -4.35 6.91 -7.66
C ALA A 81 -4.32 7.05 -6.12
N ARG A 82 -4.26 8.30 -5.60
CA ARG A 82 -4.28 8.54 -4.15
C ARG A 82 -5.62 8.16 -3.52
N ARG A 83 -6.73 8.45 -4.19
CA ARG A 83 -8.06 8.03 -3.72
C ARG A 83 -8.18 6.51 -3.68
N LEU A 84 -7.67 5.82 -4.70
CA LEU A 84 -7.65 4.36 -4.75
C LEU A 84 -6.81 3.78 -3.60
N ALA A 85 -5.60 4.30 -3.39
CA ALA A 85 -4.73 3.88 -2.28
C ALA A 85 -5.42 4.07 -0.91
N TYR A 86 -6.09 5.18 -0.70
CA TYR A 86 -6.86 5.44 0.52
C TYR A 86 -7.93 4.36 0.77
N TRP A 87 -8.68 3.98 -0.27
CA TRP A 87 -9.71 2.95 -0.14
C TRP A 87 -9.14 1.55 0.10
N ILE A 88 -8.05 1.20 -0.61
CA ILE A 88 -7.37 -0.09 -0.42
C ILE A 88 -6.82 -0.19 1.01
N ASN A 89 -6.14 0.84 1.48
CA ASN A 89 -5.57 0.88 2.81
C ASN A 89 -6.66 0.84 3.89
N GLY A 90 -7.74 1.59 3.70
CA GLY A 90 -8.90 1.56 4.59
C GLY A 90 -9.55 0.17 4.66
N TYR A 91 -9.76 -0.46 3.52
CA TYR A 91 -10.28 -1.82 3.45
C TYR A 91 -9.38 -2.82 4.20
N ASN A 92 -8.07 -2.79 3.94
CA ASN A 92 -7.12 -3.69 4.59
C ASN A 92 -7.11 -3.51 6.11
N ALA A 93 -7.15 -2.27 6.59
CA ALA A 93 -7.20 -1.99 8.03
C ALA A 93 -8.50 -2.47 8.68
N LEU A 94 -9.64 -2.29 8.01
CA LEU A 94 -10.93 -2.82 8.48
C LEU A 94 -10.93 -4.34 8.52
N VAL A 95 -10.36 -5.01 7.53
CA VAL A 95 -10.18 -6.47 7.52
C VAL A 95 -9.33 -6.92 8.71
N LEU A 96 -8.15 -6.30 8.91
CA LEU A 96 -7.28 -6.61 10.06
C LEU A 96 -8.04 -6.44 11.38
N ARG A 97 -8.75 -5.34 11.56
CA ARG A 97 -9.55 -5.06 12.76
C ARG A 97 -10.62 -6.13 12.97
N THR A 98 -11.39 -6.45 11.94
CA THR A 98 -12.43 -7.49 12.02
C THR A 98 -11.83 -8.85 12.38
N VAL A 99 -10.69 -9.22 11.79
CA VAL A 99 -10.01 -10.47 12.13
C VAL A 99 -9.59 -10.50 13.60
N ILE A 100 -8.94 -9.43 14.12
CA ILE A 100 -8.51 -9.44 15.53
C ILE A 100 -9.66 -9.36 16.52
N ASP A 101 -10.80 -8.79 16.14
CA ASP A 101 -12.01 -8.78 16.97
C ASP A 101 -12.57 -10.20 17.18
N HIS A 102 -12.39 -11.08 16.19
CA HIS A 102 -12.86 -12.47 16.22
C HIS A 102 -11.74 -13.50 16.50
N TYR A 103 -10.50 -13.03 16.71
CA TYR A 103 -9.36 -13.92 16.88
C TYR A 103 -9.31 -14.55 18.31
N PRO A 104 -9.01 -15.85 18.47
CA PRO A 104 -8.84 -16.83 17.40
C PRO A 104 -10.20 -17.21 16.79
N ILE A 105 -10.26 -17.21 15.45
CA ILE A 105 -11.47 -17.57 14.74
C ILE A 105 -11.75 -19.06 14.98
N ARG A 106 -12.97 -19.38 15.41
CA ARG A 106 -13.47 -20.75 15.58
C ARG A 106 -14.89 -20.81 15.03
N GLY A 107 -14.98 -21.23 13.78
CA GLY A 107 -16.26 -21.33 13.10
C GLY A 107 -16.83 -22.73 13.14
N THR A 108 -18.14 -22.83 12.89
CA THR A 108 -18.88 -24.08 12.89
C THR A 108 -19.42 -24.47 11.51
N SER A 109 -19.29 -23.59 10.52
CA SER A 109 -19.73 -23.89 9.16
C SER A 109 -18.81 -24.93 8.51
N SER A 110 -19.42 -26.01 8.00
CA SER A 110 -18.69 -27.07 7.28
C SER A 110 -18.15 -26.63 5.91
N ASN A 111 -18.60 -25.47 5.41
CA ASN A 111 -18.21 -24.97 4.09
C ASN A 111 -16.80 -24.36 4.07
N PHE A 112 -16.23 -24.05 5.24
CA PHE A 112 -14.94 -23.37 5.36
C PHE A 112 -14.11 -24.01 6.49
N PRO A 113 -12.76 -23.96 6.40
CA PRO A 113 -11.92 -24.37 7.52
C PRO A 113 -12.28 -23.63 8.81
N GLU A 114 -12.20 -24.30 9.97
CA GLU A 114 -12.61 -23.76 11.27
C GLU A 114 -11.98 -22.41 11.60
N SER A 115 -10.71 -22.22 11.24
CA SER A 115 -9.96 -20.97 11.47
C SER A 115 -10.03 -19.96 10.32
N SER A 116 -10.88 -20.19 9.32
CA SER A 116 -10.99 -19.31 8.17
C SER A 116 -11.70 -18.01 8.53
N VAL A 117 -11.23 -16.90 7.95
CA VAL A 117 -11.93 -15.61 8.01
C VAL A 117 -13.35 -15.66 7.43
N MET A 118 -13.64 -16.63 6.55
CA MET A 118 -14.97 -16.88 6.00
C MET A 118 -15.98 -17.38 7.05
N GLN A 119 -15.51 -17.77 8.22
CA GLN A 119 -16.37 -18.15 9.35
C GLN A 119 -16.93 -16.92 10.10
N VAL A 120 -16.37 -15.73 9.86
CA VAL A 120 -16.82 -14.48 10.50
C VAL A 120 -18.10 -14.01 9.81
N PRO A 121 -19.25 -13.95 10.51
CA PRO A 121 -20.51 -13.56 9.91
C PRO A 121 -20.45 -12.16 9.31
N GLY A 122 -20.90 -12.00 8.08
CA GLY A 122 -20.99 -10.71 7.40
C GLY A 122 -19.65 -10.12 6.93
N MET A 123 -18.51 -10.81 7.09
CA MET A 123 -17.19 -10.30 6.70
C MET A 123 -17.12 -9.87 5.24
N PHE A 124 -17.70 -10.67 4.36
CA PHE A 124 -17.73 -10.42 2.91
C PHE A 124 -19.18 -10.34 2.36
N ALA A 125 -20.16 -10.30 3.23
CA ALA A 125 -21.54 -10.09 2.81
C ALA A 125 -21.70 -8.60 2.46
N GLY A 126 -21.62 -8.27 1.18
CA GLY A 126 -22.08 -6.98 0.68
C GLY A 126 -23.57 -6.84 1.04
N ARG A 127 -23.98 -5.75 1.69
CA ARG A 127 -25.39 -5.39 1.69
C ARG A 127 -25.74 -5.01 0.26
N GLU A 128 -26.49 -5.86 -0.40
CA GLU A 128 -27.22 -5.46 -1.60
C GLU A 128 -28.24 -4.40 -1.14
N HIS A 129 -28.00 -3.16 -1.55
CA HIS A 129 -28.93 -2.05 -1.39
C HIS A 129 -29.70 -1.83 -2.68
#